data_7f9425ee8d91259b0895e1c84633cabd
#
_entry.id   7f9425ee8d91259b0895e1c84633cabd
#
_cell.length_a   1.000
_cell.length_b   1.000
_cell.length_c   1.000
_cell.angle_alpha   90.00
_cell.angle_beta   90.00
_cell.angle_gamma   90.00
#
_symmetry.space_group_name_H-M   'P 1'
#
loop_
_entity.id
_entity.type
_entity.pdbx_description
1 polymer ?
#
loop_
_entity_poly.entity_id
_entity_poly.type
_entity_poly.pdbx_seq_one_letter_code
_entity_poly.pdbx_strand_id
1 'polypeptide(L)'
;MYDNGYGVPESHKTAVKWYTKAAEQGDANAQYNLGVMYDNGEGVPENDKTAVKWLTKAAEQGYVDAQYNLGLMYANGEGVPENHKTAVKWYTKAAEQGNASAQYNLGLMYDNGKGVPENDKTTVKWYTLAAEQ
;
A
#
# COMPACT_ATOMS: atom_id res chain seq x y z
N MET A 1 -4.84 -22.13 9.44
CA MET A 1 -4.88 -21.25 8.30
C MET A 1 -4.51 -22.02 7.04
N TYR A 2 -5.11 -21.70 5.95
CA TYR A 2 -4.97 -22.52 4.75
C TYR A 2 -3.94 -22.02 3.77
N ASP A 3 -3.45 -20.82 3.95
CA ASP A 3 -2.47 -20.26 3.04
C ASP A 3 -1.08 -20.61 3.56
N ASN A 4 -0.65 -21.82 3.28
CA ASN A 4 0.55 -22.37 3.91
C ASN A 4 1.63 -22.78 2.92
N GLY A 5 1.54 -22.33 1.70
CA GLY A 5 2.58 -22.58 0.74
C GLY A 5 2.51 -23.90 -0.02
N TYR A 6 1.55 -24.73 0.26
CA TYR A 6 1.36 -25.90 -0.56
C TYR A 6 0.76 -25.56 -1.92
N GLY A 7 0.41 -24.29 -2.10
CA GLY A 7 -0.02 -23.82 -3.40
C GLY A 7 -1.33 -24.39 -3.88
N VAL A 8 -2.16 -24.86 -2.99
CA VAL A 8 -3.45 -25.43 -3.37
C VAL A 8 -4.40 -24.29 -3.72
N PRO A 9 -4.92 -24.23 -4.95
CA PRO A 9 -5.79 -23.13 -5.36
C PRO A 9 -6.98 -22.91 -4.43
N GLU A 10 -7.52 -23.99 -3.87
CA GLU A 10 -8.63 -23.87 -2.92
C GLU A 10 -8.24 -23.10 -1.67
N SER A 11 -6.98 -23.18 -1.27
CA SER A 11 -6.53 -22.46 -0.09
C SER A 11 -6.62 -20.96 -0.27
N HIS A 12 -6.24 -20.45 -1.45
CA HIS A 12 -6.34 -19.02 -1.74
C HIS A 12 -7.80 -18.58 -1.82
N LYS A 13 -8.66 -19.40 -2.44
CA LYS A 13 -10.09 -19.08 -2.51
C LYS A 13 -10.70 -19.04 -1.12
N THR A 14 -10.33 -19.98 -0.27
CA THR A 14 -10.83 -20.02 1.10
C THR A 14 -10.34 -18.81 1.88
N ALA A 15 -9.07 -18.44 1.72
CA ALA A 15 -8.52 -17.27 2.38
C ALA A 15 -9.26 -15.99 1.96
N VAL A 16 -9.54 -15.85 0.66
CA VAL A 16 -10.30 -14.70 0.16
C VAL A 16 -11.67 -14.64 0.85
N LYS A 17 -12.33 -15.77 0.97
CA LYS A 17 -13.65 -15.82 1.59
C LYS A 17 -13.61 -15.30 3.03
N TRP A 18 -12.64 -15.77 3.82
CA TRP A 18 -12.53 -15.36 5.20
C TRP A 18 -12.07 -13.92 5.34
N TYR A 19 -11.10 -13.49 4.54
CA TYR A 19 -10.67 -12.11 4.56
C TYR A 19 -11.80 -11.16 4.15
N THR A 20 -12.62 -11.56 3.17
CA THR A 20 -13.74 -10.74 2.73
C THR A 20 -14.70 -10.50 3.89
N LYS A 21 -15.03 -11.56 4.63
CA LYS A 21 -15.94 -11.41 5.77
C LYS A 21 -15.37 -10.49 6.83
N ALA A 22 -14.11 -10.68 7.18
CA ALA A 22 -13.48 -9.83 8.19
C ALA A 22 -13.32 -8.40 7.70
N ALA A 23 -12.96 -8.22 6.44
CA ALA A 23 -12.79 -6.91 5.84
C ALA A 23 -14.10 -6.13 5.83
N GLU A 24 -15.20 -6.80 5.53
CA GLU A 24 -16.52 -6.17 5.51
C GLU A 24 -16.94 -5.73 6.91
N GLN A 25 -16.37 -6.33 7.94
CA GLN A 25 -16.63 -5.94 9.31
C GLN A 25 -15.67 -4.85 9.81
N GLY A 26 -14.78 -4.36 8.95
CA GLY A 26 -13.92 -3.24 9.30
C GLY A 26 -12.51 -3.61 9.74
N ASP A 27 -12.12 -4.88 9.68
CA ASP A 27 -10.80 -5.31 10.10
C ASP A 27 -9.74 -4.84 9.10
N ALA A 28 -8.85 -3.94 9.54
CA ALA A 28 -7.85 -3.32 8.65
C ALA A 28 -6.86 -4.35 8.11
N ASN A 29 -6.42 -5.30 8.93
CA ASN A 29 -5.49 -6.33 8.46
C ASN A 29 -6.12 -7.16 7.35
N ALA A 30 -7.40 -7.54 7.53
CA ALA A 30 -8.11 -8.31 6.52
C ALA A 30 -8.31 -7.49 5.25
N GLN A 31 -8.61 -6.21 5.38
CA GLN A 31 -8.75 -5.32 4.23
C GLN A 31 -7.44 -5.24 3.45
N TYR A 32 -6.32 -5.11 4.15
CA TYR A 32 -5.02 -5.08 3.52
C TYR A 32 -4.76 -6.38 2.77
N ASN A 33 -4.93 -7.52 3.44
CA ASN A 33 -4.66 -8.81 2.82
C ASN A 33 -5.56 -9.06 1.62
N LEU A 34 -6.82 -8.69 1.74
CA LEU A 34 -7.76 -8.84 0.63
C LEU A 34 -7.34 -7.95 -0.55
N GLY A 35 -6.93 -6.71 -0.25
CA GLY A 35 -6.45 -5.82 -1.30
C GLY A 35 -5.25 -6.39 -2.03
N VAL A 36 -4.29 -6.96 -1.31
CA VAL A 36 -3.12 -7.57 -1.92
C VAL A 36 -3.50 -8.76 -2.79
N MET A 37 -4.48 -9.56 -2.36
CA MET A 37 -4.92 -10.70 -3.15
C MET A 37 -5.55 -10.26 -4.46
N TYR A 38 -6.34 -9.20 -4.45
CA TYR A 38 -6.88 -8.66 -5.70
C TYR A 38 -5.79 -8.05 -6.58
N ASP A 39 -4.78 -7.43 -5.96
CA ASP A 39 -3.67 -6.86 -6.72
C ASP A 39 -2.86 -7.94 -7.44
N ASN A 40 -2.69 -9.08 -6.79
CA ASN A 40 -1.87 -10.18 -7.32
C ASN A 40 -2.67 -11.24 -8.06
N GLY A 41 -3.98 -11.20 -7.98
CA GLY A 41 -4.81 -12.24 -8.60
C GLY A 41 -4.72 -13.57 -7.87
N GLU A 42 -4.65 -13.54 -6.54
CA GLU A 42 -4.55 -14.75 -5.72
C GLU A 42 -5.93 -15.12 -5.17
N GLY A 43 -6.46 -16.24 -5.63
CA GLY A 43 -7.77 -16.69 -5.18
C GLY A 43 -8.95 -15.96 -5.81
N VAL A 44 -8.67 -14.88 -6.52
CA VAL A 44 -9.64 -14.06 -7.25
C VAL A 44 -8.96 -13.56 -8.50
N PRO A 45 -9.72 -13.21 -9.55
CA PRO A 45 -9.11 -12.57 -10.72
C PRO A 45 -8.47 -11.24 -10.31
N GLU A 46 -7.31 -10.94 -10.87
CA GLU A 46 -6.63 -9.68 -10.61
C GLU A 46 -7.55 -8.52 -10.93
N ASN A 47 -7.60 -7.54 -10.01
CA ASN A 47 -8.46 -6.38 -10.17
C ASN A 47 -7.90 -5.22 -9.37
N ASP A 48 -7.18 -4.33 -10.05
CA ASP A 48 -6.51 -3.23 -9.38
C ASP A 48 -7.48 -2.24 -8.75
N LYS A 49 -8.62 -2.01 -9.36
CA LYS A 49 -9.62 -1.10 -8.79
C LYS A 49 -10.15 -1.62 -7.46
N THR A 50 -10.43 -2.91 -7.40
CA THR A 50 -10.92 -3.52 -6.16
C THR A 50 -9.80 -3.52 -5.11
N ALA A 51 -8.55 -3.77 -5.55
CA ALA A 51 -7.41 -3.70 -4.66
C ALA A 51 -7.31 -2.31 -4.02
N VAL A 52 -7.41 -1.25 -4.83
CA VAL A 52 -7.36 0.12 -4.32
C VAL A 52 -8.46 0.36 -3.30
N LYS A 53 -9.67 -0.13 -3.58
CA LYS A 53 -10.79 0.04 -2.66
C LYS A 53 -10.48 -0.50 -1.26
N TRP A 54 -10.00 -1.75 -1.21
CA TRP A 54 -9.72 -2.37 0.08
C TRP A 54 -8.48 -1.78 0.76
N LEU A 55 -7.44 -1.48 -0.04
CA LEU A 55 -6.25 -0.86 0.52
C LEU A 55 -6.55 0.53 1.07
N THR A 56 -7.44 1.28 0.41
CA THR A 56 -7.83 2.60 0.90
C THR A 56 -8.49 2.48 2.27
N LYS A 57 -9.39 1.51 2.43
CA LYS A 57 -10.05 1.32 3.72
C LYS A 57 -9.06 1.01 4.83
N ALA A 58 -8.11 0.12 4.56
CA ALA A 58 -7.09 -0.22 5.54
C ALA A 58 -6.18 0.98 5.83
N ALA A 59 -5.78 1.70 4.79
CA ALA A 59 -4.89 2.84 4.92
C ALA A 59 -5.53 3.96 5.74
N GLU A 60 -6.83 4.16 5.58
CA GLU A 60 -7.57 5.18 6.34
C GLU A 60 -7.65 4.83 7.81
N GLN A 61 -7.49 3.57 8.16
CA GLN A 61 -7.43 3.15 9.55
C GLN A 61 -6.02 3.21 10.13
N GLY A 62 -5.06 3.67 9.34
CA GLY A 62 -3.67 3.79 9.79
C GLY A 62 -2.79 2.59 9.51
N TYR A 63 -3.27 1.62 8.75
CA TYR A 63 -2.49 0.42 8.45
C TYR A 63 -1.33 0.79 7.54
N VAL A 64 -0.13 0.73 8.07
CA VAL A 64 1.06 1.29 7.44
C VAL A 64 1.37 0.67 6.08
N ASP A 65 1.29 -0.65 5.98
CA ASP A 65 1.61 -1.33 4.72
C ASP A 65 0.62 -0.97 3.62
N ALA A 66 -0.64 -0.75 4.00
CA ALA A 66 -1.66 -0.33 3.04
C ALA A 66 -1.40 1.09 2.56
N GLN A 67 -0.95 1.96 3.45
CA GLN A 67 -0.60 3.34 3.09
C GLN A 67 0.53 3.35 2.07
N TYR A 68 1.57 2.55 2.31
CA TYR A 68 2.68 2.47 1.38
C TYR A 68 2.23 1.91 0.02
N ASN A 69 1.48 0.80 0.04
CA ASN A 69 1.01 0.19 -1.21
C ASN A 69 0.11 1.15 -2.00
N LEU A 70 -0.73 1.87 -1.29
CA LEU A 70 -1.62 2.82 -1.93
C LEU A 70 -0.82 3.95 -2.57
N GLY A 71 0.23 4.41 -1.88
CA GLY A 71 1.13 5.40 -2.45
C GLY A 71 1.74 4.93 -3.76
N LEU A 72 2.19 3.66 -3.80
CA LEU A 72 2.74 3.07 -5.03
C LEU A 72 1.71 3.07 -6.15
N MET A 73 0.47 2.71 -5.84
CA MET A 73 -0.56 2.62 -6.87
C MET A 73 -0.88 3.99 -7.46
N TYR A 74 -0.93 5.02 -6.63
CA TYR A 74 -1.14 6.37 -7.14
C TYR A 74 0.09 6.89 -7.89
N ALA A 75 1.29 6.54 -7.44
CA ALA A 75 2.51 6.97 -8.14
C ALA A 75 2.61 6.36 -9.52
N ASN A 76 2.10 5.15 -9.70
CA ASN A 76 2.23 4.40 -10.94
C ASN A 76 0.96 4.38 -11.77
N GLY A 77 -0.14 4.87 -11.26
CA GLY A 77 -1.42 4.84 -11.98
C GLY A 77 -2.01 3.44 -12.08
N GLU A 78 -1.92 2.66 -11.01
CA GLU A 78 -2.46 1.30 -10.98
C GLU A 78 -3.81 1.30 -10.26
N GLY A 79 -4.88 1.00 -11.01
CA GLY A 79 -6.24 0.98 -10.45
C GLY A 79 -6.83 2.34 -10.21
N VAL A 80 -6.03 3.39 -10.33
CA VAL A 80 -6.43 4.80 -10.18
C VAL A 80 -5.62 5.60 -11.18
N PRO A 81 -6.08 6.79 -11.58
CA PRO A 81 -5.25 7.67 -12.39
C PRO A 81 -3.98 8.05 -11.63
N GLU A 82 -2.86 8.12 -12.34
CA GLU A 82 -1.60 8.53 -11.73
C GLU A 82 -1.77 9.89 -11.06
N ASN A 83 -1.29 10.00 -9.82
CA ASN A 83 -1.43 11.24 -9.06
C ASN A 83 -0.31 11.33 -8.03
N HIS A 84 0.71 12.09 -8.34
CA HIS A 84 1.88 12.20 -7.47
C HIS A 84 1.57 12.91 -6.15
N LYS A 85 0.66 13.88 -6.15
CA LYS A 85 0.28 14.56 -4.90
C LYS A 85 -0.36 13.58 -3.92
N THR A 86 -1.25 12.73 -4.42
CA THR A 86 -1.89 11.73 -3.58
C THR A 86 -0.89 10.68 -3.12
N ALA A 87 0.04 10.30 -4.00
CA ALA A 87 1.10 9.37 -3.63
C ALA A 87 1.93 9.93 -2.48
N VAL A 88 2.32 11.20 -2.56
CA VAL A 88 3.07 11.87 -1.49
C VAL A 88 2.28 11.84 -0.18
N LYS A 89 0.98 12.08 -0.26
CA LYS A 89 0.12 12.06 0.94
C LYS A 89 0.22 10.71 1.65
N TRP A 90 0.06 9.63 0.91
CA TRP A 90 0.07 8.29 1.50
C TRP A 90 1.48 7.88 1.93
N TYR A 91 2.50 8.19 1.13
CA TYR A 91 3.88 7.93 1.54
C TYR A 91 4.23 8.68 2.81
N THR A 92 3.76 9.92 2.95
CA THR A 92 4.04 10.71 4.15
C THR A 92 3.46 10.04 5.38
N LYS A 93 2.22 9.57 5.29
CA LYS A 93 1.59 8.89 6.42
C LYS A 93 2.36 7.63 6.82
N ALA A 94 2.75 6.82 5.85
CA ALA A 94 3.52 5.62 6.14
C ALA A 94 4.91 5.95 6.65
N ALA A 95 5.55 6.97 6.07
CA ALA A 95 6.89 7.38 6.46
C ALA A 95 6.92 7.89 7.90
N GLU A 96 5.88 8.61 8.30
CA GLU A 96 5.79 9.12 9.66
C GLU A 96 5.62 8.01 10.69
N GLN A 97 5.14 6.85 10.24
CA GLN A 97 5.03 5.69 11.12
C GLN A 97 6.29 4.82 11.09
N GLY A 98 7.33 5.27 10.40
CA GLY A 98 8.61 4.57 10.40
C GLY A 98 8.84 3.61 9.26
N ASN A 99 7.98 3.60 8.24
CA ASN A 99 8.16 2.71 7.10
C ASN A 99 9.33 3.17 6.25
N ALA A 100 10.42 2.38 6.20
CA ALA A 100 11.65 2.79 5.52
C ALA A 100 11.45 2.94 4.01
N SER A 101 10.68 2.06 3.40
CA SER A 101 10.43 2.15 1.96
C SER A 101 9.68 3.42 1.60
N ALA A 102 8.69 3.78 2.43
CA ALA A 102 7.95 5.01 2.22
C ALA A 102 8.84 6.24 2.41
N GLN A 103 9.72 6.19 3.40
CA GLN A 103 10.67 7.29 3.65
C GLN A 103 11.58 7.48 2.45
N TYR A 104 12.09 6.40 1.89
CA TYR A 104 12.95 6.47 0.72
C TYR A 104 12.20 7.03 -0.49
N ASN A 105 11.00 6.49 -0.75
CA ASN A 105 10.20 6.96 -1.88
C ASN A 105 9.79 8.41 -1.72
N LEU A 106 9.46 8.82 -0.51
CA LEU A 106 9.11 10.21 -0.24
C LEU A 106 10.33 11.12 -0.50
N GLY A 107 11.52 10.67 -0.08
CA GLY A 107 12.74 11.42 -0.37
C GLY A 107 12.96 11.59 -1.86
N LEU A 108 12.70 10.53 -2.64
CA LEU A 108 12.81 10.62 -4.10
C LEU A 108 11.86 11.66 -4.68
N MET A 109 10.64 11.73 -4.17
CA MET A 109 9.67 12.69 -4.69
C MET A 109 10.07 14.12 -4.38
N TYR A 110 10.62 14.38 -3.19
CA TYR A 110 11.14 15.71 -2.88
C TYR A 110 12.39 16.03 -3.69
N ASP A 111 13.21 15.02 -4.00
CA ASP A 111 14.42 15.22 -4.80
C ASP A 111 14.08 15.59 -6.24
N ASN A 112 13.00 15.00 -6.77
CA ASN A 112 12.61 15.19 -8.18
C ASN A 112 11.49 16.22 -8.35
N GLY A 113 10.95 16.75 -7.26
CA GLY A 113 9.86 17.72 -7.35
C GLY A 113 8.57 17.10 -7.88
N LYS A 114 8.31 15.82 -7.55
CA LYS A 114 7.10 15.14 -8.00
C LYS A 114 6.06 15.18 -6.90
N GLY A 115 4.94 15.83 -7.17
CA GLY A 115 3.85 15.94 -6.22
C GLY A 115 4.09 16.93 -5.11
N VAL A 116 5.34 17.40 -4.96
CA VAL A 116 5.76 18.41 -3.98
C VAL A 116 6.85 19.23 -4.63
N PRO A 117 7.05 20.49 -4.20
CA PRO A 117 8.18 21.26 -4.68
C PRO A 117 9.50 20.59 -4.30
N GLU A 118 10.47 20.64 -5.20
CA GLU A 118 11.80 20.11 -4.94
C GLU A 118 12.36 20.75 -3.66
N ASN A 119 12.96 19.92 -2.80
CA ASN A 119 13.49 20.41 -1.53
C ASN A 119 14.60 19.49 -1.03
N ASP A 120 15.84 19.94 -1.21
CA ASP A 120 17.00 19.12 -0.88
C ASP A 120 17.10 18.80 0.61
N LYS A 121 16.72 19.73 1.46
CA LYS A 121 16.77 19.48 2.90
C LYS A 121 15.80 18.38 3.32
N THR A 122 14.61 18.44 2.78
CA THR A 122 13.59 17.42 3.07
C THR A 122 14.02 16.07 2.49
N THR A 123 14.63 16.09 1.32
CA THR A 123 15.16 14.88 0.69
C THR A 123 16.15 14.19 1.61
N VAL A 124 17.12 14.97 2.13
CA VAL A 124 18.15 14.44 3.02
C VAL A 124 17.51 13.89 4.29
N LYS A 125 16.56 14.62 4.85
CA LYS A 125 15.85 14.18 6.06
C LYS A 125 15.27 12.79 5.89
N TRP A 126 14.53 12.58 4.81
CA TRP A 126 13.85 11.30 4.62
C TRP A 126 14.83 10.19 4.27
N TYR A 127 15.84 10.47 3.45
CA TYR A 127 16.87 9.47 3.16
C TYR A 127 17.62 9.05 4.41
N THR A 128 17.92 10.01 5.28
CA THR A 128 18.63 9.72 6.53
C THR A 128 17.80 8.79 7.42
N LEU A 129 16.50 9.10 7.56
CA LEU A 129 15.62 8.27 8.37
C LEU A 129 15.50 6.86 7.80
N ALA A 130 15.40 6.74 6.48
CA ALA A 130 15.30 5.43 5.85
C ALA A 130 16.57 4.62 6.07
N ALA A 131 17.74 5.27 6.00
CA ALA A 131 19.02 4.59 6.15
C ALA A 131 19.27 4.13 7.59
N GLU A 132 18.61 4.76 8.56
CA GLU A 132 18.79 4.40 9.98
C GLU A 132 18.00 3.16 10.39
N GLN A 133 17.23 2.59 9.50
CA GLN A 133 16.38 1.44 9.84
C GLN A 133 16.99 0.10 9.50
#